data_bdf6b9e7f1ec9b5e9a8cf06b8f94f6f4
#
_entry.id   bdf6b9e7f1ec9b5e9a8cf06b8f94f6f4
#
_cell.length_a   1.000
_cell.length_b   1.000
_cell.length_c   1.000
_cell.angle_alpha   90.00
_cell.angle_beta   90.00
_cell.angle_gamma   90.00
#
_symmetry.space_group_name_H-M   'P 1'
#
loop_
_entity.id
_entity.type
_entity.pdbx_description
1 polymer ?
#
loop_
_entity_poly.entity_id
_entity_poly.type
_entity_poly.pdbx_seq_one_letter_code
_entity_poly.pdbx_strand_id
1 'polypeptide(L)'
;MAFWNTPRHGGNSFNRLPPDQAYFDALSGYGATWVRLSYDKWQPAERDFLLGDADAYQGLPAADLATLRATLDRAYKAGLKVVIAPLSLPGMRWSQNNQGQFDDRLWQDKRYWLQAAAFWRDLARELKGHPAIAAYNLVNEPAPEKQGGLAEHADPGQMQQWYARQQGSARDLPALYRQLIAAIREEDADTPVMLDAGWFAAADAFGYWPAPLEDQRVLYSVHMYEPYLVTSAPNMTRKQPIAYPGSAPFAGQTQQWDGQRVAQYLRQPLDWAAAMNVPRSRLVVGEFGCMRRLPGCRQYLEDVLSVLDRHRLHWAFYSFREDNWDGMDYELGSAKVPWRYWQAIEQGAPDPLVRKATVEFEPIRRRLSLVK
;
A
#
# COMPACT_ATOMS: atom_id res chain seq x y z
N MET A 1 14.66 10.44 7.34
CA MET A 1 14.28 9.50 8.45
C MET A 1 13.64 10.20 9.65
N ALA A 2 13.90 11.48 9.95
CA ALA A 2 13.38 12.14 11.17
C ALA A 2 11.87 12.00 11.38
N PHE A 3 11.07 12.12 10.30
CA PHE A 3 9.62 11.92 10.36
C PHE A 3 9.23 10.54 10.92
N TRP A 4 9.98 9.49 10.59
CA TRP A 4 9.72 8.09 10.95
C TRP A 4 10.32 7.64 12.29
N ASN A 5 10.89 8.54 13.09
CA ASN A 5 11.45 8.18 14.40
C ASN A 5 10.38 7.94 15.47
N THR A 6 9.16 8.39 15.25
CA THR A 6 8.00 8.15 16.12
C THR A 6 6.88 7.51 15.31
N PRO A 7 6.00 6.71 15.92
CA PRO A 7 4.86 6.10 15.21
C PRO A 7 4.08 7.13 14.41
N ARG A 8 3.75 6.80 13.17
CA ARG A 8 3.00 7.66 12.25
C ARG A 8 1.78 6.92 11.73
N HIS A 9 0.64 7.57 11.86
CA HIS A 9 -0.65 7.01 11.48
C HIS A 9 -1.22 7.79 10.32
N GLY A 10 -1.73 7.08 9.32
CA GLY A 10 -2.21 7.66 8.08
C GLY A 10 -3.31 6.86 7.42
N GLY A 11 -3.68 7.28 6.23
CA GLY A 11 -4.65 6.60 5.38
C GLY A 11 -4.15 6.46 3.95
N ASN A 12 -4.74 5.54 3.21
CA ASN A 12 -4.50 5.38 1.78
C ASN A 12 -5.49 6.23 0.98
N SER A 13 -5.00 6.80 -0.12
CA SER A 13 -5.75 7.52 -1.13
C SER A 13 -5.56 6.86 -2.48
N PHE A 14 -6.66 6.39 -3.07
CA PHE A 14 -6.65 5.74 -4.37
C PHE A 14 -7.93 6.09 -5.15
N ASN A 15 -8.02 7.32 -5.61
CA ASN A 15 -9.19 7.93 -6.22
C ASN A 15 -8.98 8.19 -7.71
N ARG A 16 -10.05 8.29 -8.50
CA ARG A 16 -9.99 8.69 -9.92
C ARG A 16 -9.63 10.15 -10.10
N LEU A 17 -10.07 10.98 -9.17
CA LEU A 17 -9.75 12.40 -9.17
C LEU A 17 -8.61 12.65 -8.17
N PRO A 18 -7.66 13.53 -8.50
CA PRO A 18 -6.68 13.99 -7.52
C PRO A 18 -7.38 14.58 -6.31
N PRO A 19 -7.02 14.15 -5.08
CA PRO A 19 -7.63 14.68 -3.86
C PRO A 19 -7.54 16.19 -3.79
N ASP A 20 -8.63 16.82 -3.39
CA ASP A 20 -8.71 18.26 -3.19
C ASP A 20 -8.25 18.68 -1.77
N GLN A 21 -8.29 19.98 -1.47
CA GLN A 21 -7.90 20.49 -0.16
C GLN A 21 -8.82 19.95 0.95
N ALA A 22 -10.14 19.85 0.68
CA ALA A 22 -11.11 19.39 1.67
C ALA A 22 -10.89 17.92 2.06
N TYR A 23 -10.44 17.08 1.13
CA TYR A 23 -10.04 15.71 1.43
C TYR A 23 -8.88 15.66 2.44
N PHE A 24 -7.80 16.41 2.17
CA PHE A 24 -6.63 16.42 3.04
C PHE A 24 -6.91 17.09 4.40
N ASP A 25 -7.69 18.17 4.44
CA ASP A 25 -8.10 18.82 5.67
C ASP A 25 -8.94 17.89 6.54
N ALA A 26 -9.83 17.10 5.93
CA ALA A 26 -10.63 16.11 6.66
C ALA A 26 -9.77 14.97 7.23
N LEU A 27 -8.84 14.42 6.44
CA LEU A 27 -7.93 13.36 6.90
C LEU A 27 -7.03 13.85 8.05
N SER A 28 -6.45 15.04 7.90
CA SER A 28 -5.66 15.71 8.94
C SER A 28 -6.51 16.03 10.17
N GLY A 29 -7.76 16.44 9.97
CA GLY A 29 -8.73 16.73 11.04
C GLY A 29 -9.01 15.52 11.94
N TYR A 30 -8.98 14.32 11.41
CA TYR A 30 -9.03 13.08 12.20
C TYR A 30 -7.74 12.75 12.96
N GLY A 31 -6.64 13.44 12.66
CA GLY A 31 -5.34 13.26 13.34
C GLY A 31 -4.33 12.45 12.54
N ALA A 32 -4.61 12.12 11.27
CA ALA A 32 -3.61 11.53 10.40
C ALA A 32 -2.41 12.47 10.23
N THR A 33 -1.22 11.89 10.11
CA THR A 33 0.03 12.63 9.90
C THR A 33 0.60 12.42 8.50
N TRP A 34 0.09 11.44 7.78
CA TRP A 34 0.52 11.13 6.41
C TRP A 34 -0.56 10.42 5.60
N VAL A 35 -0.38 10.43 4.30
CA VAL A 35 -1.20 9.71 3.33
C VAL A 35 -0.30 8.91 2.40
N ARG A 36 -0.65 7.65 2.15
CA ARG A 36 -0.08 6.83 1.08
C ARG A 36 -0.91 7.09 -0.17
N LEU A 37 -0.28 7.71 -1.16
CA LEU A 37 -0.95 8.25 -2.34
C LEU A 37 -0.63 7.41 -3.57
N SER A 38 -1.65 6.78 -4.12
CA SER A 38 -1.63 6.12 -5.42
C SER A 38 -2.45 6.93 -6.41
N TYR A 39 -1.95 7.09 -7.63
CA TYR A 39 -2.48 7.99 -8.65
C TYR A 39 -2.85 7.29 -9.96
N ASP A 40 -2.78 5.99 -10.02
CA ASP A 40 -2.93 5.21 -11.27
C ASP A 40 -4.35 5.26 -11.86
N LYS A 41 -5.34 5.75 -11.10
CA LYS A 41 -6.69 6.04 -11.56
C LYS A 41 -6.86 7.44 -12.15
N TRP A 42 -5.88 8.35 -11.98
CA TRP A 42 -6.01 9.71 -12.46
C TRP A 42 -5.97 9.76 -13.98
N GLN A 43 -6.63 10.77 -14.56
CA GLN A 43 -6.62 10.96 -16.01
C GLN A 43 -5.18 11.24 -16.48
N PRO A 44 -4.57 10.38 -17.29
CA PRO A 44 -3.20 10.57 -17.76
C PRO A 44 -3.17 11.51 -18.97
N ALA A 45 -2.03 12.14 -19.20
CA ALA A 45 -1.75 12.90 -20.41
C ALA A 45 -1.62 11.99 -21.65
N GLU A 46 -1.16 10.75 -21.44
CA GLU A 46 -0.98 9.75 -22.49
C GLU A 46 -1.78 8.48 -22.13
N ARG A 47 -1.11 7.37 -21.88
CA ARG A 47 -1.74 6.09 -21.58
C ARG A 47 -1.76 5.76 -20.09
N ASP A 48 -0.64 5.98 -19.42
CA ASP A 48 -0.44 5.65 -18.01
C ASP A 48 0.08 6.89 -17.26
N PHE A 49 -0.61 7.29 -16.20
CA PHE A 49 -0.29 8.50 -15.44
C PHE A 49 1.15 8.48 -14.93
N LEU A 50 1.89 9.56 -15.14
CA LEU A 50 3.32 9.76 -14.88
C LEU A 50 4.29 8.85 -15.65
N LEU A 51 3.83 7.75 -16.21
CA LEU A 51 4.67 6.84 -17.00
C LEU A 51 4.67 7.17 -18.50
N GLY A 52 3.65 7.92 -18.97
CA GLY A 52 3.36 8.02 -20.39
C GLY A 52 2.91 6.67 -20.95
N ASP A 53 3.81 5.70 -21.05
CA ASP A 53 3.47 4.32 -21.41
C ASP A 53 4.32 3.31 -20.62
N ALA A 54 3.67 2.43 -19.83
CA ALA A 54 4.33 1.36 -19.09
C ALA A 54 4.97 0.28 -19.99
N ASP A 55 4.66 0.25 -21.29
CA ASP A 55 5.30 -0.65 -22.25
C ASP A 55 6.67 -0.12 -22.69
N ALA A 56 6.85 1.21 -22.71
CA ALA A 56 8.06 1.87 -23.18
C ALA A 56 8.23 3.25 -22.54
N TYR A 57 8.75 3.30 -21.31
CA TYR A 57 8.98 4.56 -20.61
C TYR A 57 9.97 5.46 -21.34
N GLN A 58 9.60 6.73 -21.56
CA GLN A 58 10.42 7.72 -22.25
C GLN A 58 10.62 9.04 -21.47
N GLY A 59 10.06 9.14 -20.27
CA GLY A 59 10.14 10.32 -19.42
C GLY A 59 8.78 10.64 -18.78
N LEU A 60 8.79 11.56 -17.80
CA LEU A 60 7.59 11.98 -17.09
C LEU A 60 6.77 12.96 -17.94
N PRO A 61 5.49 12.70 -18.25
CA PRO A 61 4.61 13.69 -18.89
C PRO A 61 4.48 14.94 -18.00
N ALA A 62 4.77 16.10 -18.56
CA ALA A 62 4.82 17.37 -17.80
C ALA A 62 3.47 17.73 -17.16
N ALA A 63 2.34 17.44 -17.83
CA ALA A 63 1.00 17.72 -17.32
C ALA A 63 0.67 16.82 -16.10
N ASP A 64 1.05 15.55 -16.14
CA ASP A 64 0.85 14.62 -15.04
C ASP A 64 1.69 15.02 -13.82
N LEU A 65 2.95 15.40 -14.06
CA LEU A 65 3.84 15.89 -13.00
C LEU A 65 3.31 17.18 -12.35
N ALA A 66 2.78 18.10 -13.13
CA ALA A 66 2.16 19.32 -12.61
C ALA A 66 0.94 19.00 -11.72
N THR A 67 0.11 18.05 -12.13
CA THR A 67 -1.04 17.57 -11.34
C THR A 67 -0.60 16.92 -10.04
N LEU A 68 0.44 16.08 -10.06
CA LEU A 68 1.00 15.47 -8.85
C LEU A 68 1.54 16.54 -7.90
N ARG A 69 2.35 17.51 -8.38
CA ARG A 69 2.90 18.58 -7.55
C ARG A 69 1.80 19.40 -6.89
N ALA A 70 0.77 19.80 -7.65
CA ALA A 70 -0.37 20.53 -7.09
C ALA A 70 -1.10 19.74 -5.99
N THR A 71 -1.17 18.40 -6.11
CA THR A 71 -1.76 17.54 -5.08
C THR A 71 -0.87 17.44 -3.85
N LEU A 72 0.45 17.36 -4.02
CA LEU A 72 1.42 17.38 -2.91
C LEU A 72 1.37 18.71 -2.14
N ASP A 73 1.21 19.84 -2.83
CA ASP A 73 1.06 21.15 -2.20
C ASP A 73 -0.19 21.21 -1.32
N ARG A 74 -1.32 20.65 -1.77
CA ARG A 74 -2.55 20.55 -0.97
C ARG A 74 -2.35 19.71 0.28
N ALA A 75 -1.70 18.55 0.16
CA ALA A 75 -1.39 17.69 1.30
C ALA A 75 -0.49 18.42 2.31
N TYR A 76 0.55 19.12 1.83
CA TYR A 76 1.44 19.92 2.67
C TYR A 76 0.70 21.04 3.40
N LYS A 77 -0.19 21.76 2.71
CA LYS A 77 -1.02 22.80 3.30
C LYS A 77 -1.93 22.28 4.41
N ALA A 78 -2.40 21.04 4.31
CA ALA A 78 -3.16 20.36 5.36
C ALA A 78 -2.27 19.80 6.50
N GLY A 79 -0.95 20.00 6.45
CA GLY A 79 0.00 19.47 7.44
C GLY A 79 0.32 17.97 7.29
N LEU A 80 -0.07 17.35 6.18
CA LEU A 80 0.19 15.95 5.92
C LEU A 80 1.50 15.73 5.16
N LYS A 81 2.16 14.61 5.47
CA LYS A 81 3.21 14.03 4.65
C LYS A 81 2.63 13.04 3.66
N VAL A 82 3.36 12.78 2.58
CA VAL A 82 2.93 11.89 1.50
C VAL A 82 3.99 10.82 1.25
N VAL A 83 3.55 9.58 1.16
CA VAL A 83 4.30 8.48 0.56
C VAL A 83 3.74 8.27 -0.84
N ILE A 84 4.57 8.43 -1.85
CA ILE A 84 4.22 8.17 -3.25
C ILE A 84 4.25 6.67 -3.49
N ALA A 85 3.15 6.09 -3.96
CA ALA A 85 2.96 4.65 -4.13
C ALA A 85 2.32 4.32 -5.49
N PRO A 86 3.09 4.31 -6.58
CA PRO A 86 2.57 3.89 -7.88
C PRO A 86 2.17 2.41 -7.87
N LEU A 87 1.03 2.09 -8.48
CA LEU A 87 0.62 0.71 -8.72
C LEU A 87 1.17 0.18 -10.05
N SER A 88 1.50 1.08 -10.97
CA SER A 88 2.11 0.75 -12.25
C SER A 88 3.57 1.17 -12.29
N LEU A 89 4.39 0.34 -12.89
CA LEU A 89 5.78 0.61 -13.29
C LEU A 89 5.98 0.12 -14.73
N PRO A 90 7.06 0.52 -15.41
CA PRO A 90 7.41 -0.07 -16.67
C PRO A 90 7.47 -1.60 -16.60
N GLY A 91 6.67 -2.29 -17.44
CA GLY A 91 6.53 -3.75 -17.42
C GLY A 91 5.69 -4.34 -16.29
N MET A 92 5.02 -3.49 -15.51
CA MET A 92 4.09 -3.89 -14.46
C MET A 92 2.93 -2.88 -14.44
N ARG A 93 2.06 -2.94 -15.45
CA ARG A 93 0.86 -2.11 -15.48
C ARG A 93 -0.18 -2.66 -14.53
N TRP A 94 -0.79 -1.78 -13.73
CA TRP A 94 -1.89 -2.16 -12.84
C TRP A 94 -3.05 -2.83 -13.61
N SER A 95 -3.57 -3.93 -13.08
CA SER A 95 -4.47 -4.82 -13.82
C SER A 95 -5.75 -4.13 -14.33
N GLN A 96 -6.32 -3.18 -13.59
CA GLN A 96 -7.50 -2.44 -14.08
C GLN A 96 -7.18 -1.54 -15.29
N ASN A 97 -5.96 -1.06 -15.42
CA ASN A 97 -5.48 -0.34 -16.60
C ASN A 97 -4.95 -1.29 -17.69
N ASN A 98 -4.95 -2.59 -17.43
CA ASN A 98 -4.47 -3.65 -18.30
C ASN A 98 -5.57 -4.69 -18.63
N GLN A 99 -6.81 -4.24 -18.79
CA GLN A 99 -7.96 -5.10 -19.14
C GLN A 99 -8.17 -6.26 -18.15
N GLY A 100 -7.83 -6.07 -16.88
CA GLY A 100 -7.90 -7.09 -15.84
C GLY A 100 -6.76 -8.13 -15.88
N GLN A 101 -5.79 -7.99 -16.79
CA GLN A 101 -4.68 -8.92 -16.93
C GLN A 101 -3.53 -8.54 -15.99
N PHE A 102 -2.93 -9.55 -15.35
CA PHE A 102 -1.71 -9.37 -14.58
C PHE A 102 -0.53 -9.15 -15.53
N ASP A 103 0.18 -8.04 -15.36
CA ASP A 103 1.38 -7.72 -16.15
C ASP A 103 2.62 -8.11 -15.33
N ASP A 104 3.31 -9.16 -15.74
CA ASP A 104 4.46 -9.72 -15.05
C ASP A 104 5.80 -9.54 -15.79
N ARG A 105 5.81 -8.70 -16.83
CA ARG A 105 7.02 -8.46 -17.66
C ARG A 105 8.19 -7.92 -16.85
N LEU A 106 7.94 -7.13 -15.81
CA LEU A 106 8.97 -6.68 -14.87
C LEU A 106 9.70 -7.86 -14.21
N TRP A 107 9.00 -8.99 -14.02
CA TRP A 107 9.52 -10.22 -13.41
C TRP A 107 10.06 -11.23 -14.43
N GLN A 108 10.09 -10.88 -15.70
CA GLN A 108 10.57 -11.74 -16.79
C GLN A 108 11.78 -11.15 -17.50
N ASP A 109 11.85 -9.81 -17.61
CA ASP A 109 12.83 -9.13 -18.45
C ASP A 109 13.43 -7.90 -17.72
N LYS A 110 14.73 -7.98 -17.44
CA LYS A 110 15.47 -6.91 -16.77
C LYS A 110 15.56 -5.59 -17.56
N ARG A 111 15.16 -5.56 -18.83
CA ARG A 111 15.02 -4.29 -19.58
C ARG A 111 13.97 -3.39 -18.92
N TYR A 112 12.92 -3.96 -18.32
CA TYR A 112 11.94 -3.19 -17.55
C TYR A 112 12.50 -2.69 -16.22
N TRP A 113 13.45 -3.40 -15.63
CA TRP A 113 14.17 -2.89 -14.45
C TRP A 113 14.90 -1.59 -14.75
N LEU A 114 15.57 -1.49 -15.93
CA LEU A 114 16.26 -0.27 -16.36
C LEU A 114 15.28 0.87 -16.58
N GLN A 115 14.12 0.60 -17.18
CA GLN A 115 13.07 1.60 -17.37
C GLN A 115 12.45 2.04 -16.05
N ALA A 116 12.17 1.11 -15.12
CA ALA A 116 11.67 1.43 -13.78
C ALA A 116 12.69 2.25 -12.97
N ALA A 117 13.98 1.95 -13.11
CA ALA A 117 15.05 2.75 -12.50
C ALA A 117 15.11 4.16 -13.10
N ALA A 118 14.97 4.30 -14.42
CA ALA A 118 14.90 5.60 -15.08
C ALA A 118 13.69 6.42 -14.61
N PHE A 119 12.50 5.79 -14.51
CA PHE A 119 11.30 6.43 -13.97
C PHE A 119 11.53 6.95 -12.54
N TRP A 120 12.07 6.13 -11.65
CA TRP A 120 12.32 6.54 -10.26
C TRP A 120 13.38 7.62 -10.15
N ARG A 121 14.43 7.58 -10.96
CA ARG A 121 15.45 8.65 -11.03
C ARG A 121 14.81 9.97 -11.45
N ASP A 122 14.03 9.95 -12.53
CA ASP A 122 13.37 11.16 -13.04
C ASP A 122 12.37 11.71 -12.03
N LEU A 123 11.56 10.86 -11.41
CA LEU A 123 10.60 11.28 -10.38
C LEU A 123 11.30 11.82 -9.12
N ALA A 124 12.40 11.19 -8.68
CA ALA A 124 13.20 11.65 -7.56
C ALA A 124 13.82 13.02 -7.84
N ARG A 125 14.35 13.26 -9.06
CA ARG A 125 14.86 14.57 -9.50
C ARG A 125 13.80 15.65 -9.35
N GLU A 126 12.58 15.37 -9.78
CA GLU A 126 11.47 16.31 -9.80
C GLU A 126 10.87 16.59 -8.42
N LEU A 127 10.96 15.62 -7.50
CA LEU A 127 10.30 15.71 -6.20
C LEU A 127 11.25 15.91 -5.02
N LYS A 128 12.58 15.81 -5.21
CA LYS A 128 13.55 16.00 -4.13
C LYS A 128 13.35 17.34 -3.42
N GLY A 129 13.37 17.30 -2.10
CA GLY A 129 13.19 18.51 -1.27
C GLY A 129 11.75 19.01 -1.19
N HIS A 130 10.79 18.39 -1.84
CA HIS A 130 9.39 18.78 -1.69
C HIS A 130 8.92 18.50 -0.25
N PRO A 131 8.40 19.54 0.46
CA PRO A 131 8.17 19.42 1.91
C PRO A 131 7.09 18.41 2.29
N ALA A 132 6.19 18.04 1.38
CA ALA A 132 5.19 16.99 1.64
C ALA A 132 5.80 15.59 1.60
N ILE A 133 6.85 15.32 0.83
CA ILE A 133 7.34 13.96 0.62
C ILE A 133 7.96 13.39 1.89
N ALA A 134 7.49 12.21 2.29
CA ALA A 134 8.02 11.43 3.42
C ALA A 134 8.76 10.17 2.99
N ALA A 135 8.36 9.55 1.87
CA ALA A 135 9.03 8.40 1.28
C ALA A 135 8.54 8.14 -0.15
N TYR A 136 9.31 7.33 -0.89
CA TYR A 136 8.92 6.70 -2.14
C TYR A 136 8.68 5.21 -1.89
N ASN A 137 7.45 4.71 -2.12
CA ASN A 137 7.14 3.28 -2.07
C ASN A 137 7.42 2.69 -3.44
N LEU A 138 8.53 1.96 -3.57
CA LEU A 138 9.18 1.70 -4.86
C LEU A 138 8.38 0.76 -5.76
N VAL A 139 7.73 -0.24 -5.21
CA VAL A 139 6.85 -1.18 -5.92
C VAL A 139 5.68 -1.48 -5.00
N ASN A 140 4.47 -1.14 -5.44
CA ASN A 140 3.28 -1.55 -4.70
C ASN A 140 3.03 -3.04 -4.91
N GLU A 141 2.89 -3.77 -3.81
CA GLU A 141 2.47 -5.17 -3.81
C GLU A 141 3.21 -6.05 -4.84
N PRO A 142 4.56 -6.12 -4.78
CA PRO A 142 5.30 -6.95 -5.71
C PRO A 142 4.90 -8.42 -5.55
N ALA A 143 4.74 -9.14 -6.67
CA ALA A 143 4.44 -10.56 -6.67
C ALA A 143 5.29 -11.33 -7.69
N PRO A 144 6.65 -11.30 -7.55
CA PRO A 144 7.53 -12.06 -8.44
C PRO A 144 7.29 -13.57 -8.32
N GLU A 145 6.70 -14.04 -7.24
CA GLU A 145 6.37 -15.44 -6.96
C GLU A 145 5.18 -15.92 -7.79
N LYS A 146 4.22 -15.03 -8.06
CA LYS A 146 2.96 -15.34 -8.72
C LYS A 146 3.19 -15.96 -10.06
N GLN A 147 3.33 -16.59 -10.76
CA GLN A 147 3.76 -17.24 -12.00
C GLN A 147 5.20 -17.79 -11.93
N GLY A 148 5.82 -17.69 -10.73
CA GLY A 148 7.16 -18.18 -10.47
C GLY A 148 7.22 -19.60 -9.88
N GLY A 149 6.06 -20.24 -9.71
CA GLY A 149 5.97 -21.60 -9.18
C GLY A 149 6.07 -21.74 -7.66
N LEU A 150 5.96 -20.64 -6.91
CA LEU A 150 5.78 -20.68 -5.46
C LEU A 150 4.31 -20.43 -5.12
N ALA A 151 3.74 -21.21 -4.22
CA ALA A 151 2.40 -20.98 -3.72
C ALA A 151 2.38 -19.80 -2.72
N GLU A 152 1.27 -19.06 -2.71
CA GLU A 152 1.02 -18.06 -1.67
C GLU A 152 0.91 -18.76 -0.31
N HIS A 153 1.50 -18.16 0.73
CA HIS A 153 1.59 -18.76 2.07
C HIS A 153 2.23 -20.16 2.09
N ALA A 154 3.18 -20.44 1.18
CA ALA A 154 3.96 -21.67 1.20
C ALA A 154 4.71 -21.83 2.53
N ASP A 155 5.15 -23.07 2.82
CA ASP A 155 5.93 -23.27 4.04
C ASP A 155 7.28 -22.51 3.99
N PRO A 156 7.85 -22.18 5.15
CA PRO A 156 9.08 -21.40 5.27
C PRO A 156 10.25 -21.95 4.45
N GLY A 157 10.43 -23.27 4.44
CA GLY A 157 11.52 -23.91 3.71
C GLY A 157 11.37 -23.79 2.20
N GLN A 158 10.16 -23.94 1.69
CA GLN A 158 9.86 -23.75 0.26
C GLN A 158 10.10 -22.31 -0.18
N MET A 159 9.66 -21.32 0.59
CA MET A 159 9.90 -19.91 0.31
C MET A 159 11.39 -19.61 0.30
N GLN A 160 12.13 -20.01 1.33
CA GLN A 160 13.57 -19.77 1.42
C GLN A 160 14.32 -20.38 0.21
N GLN A 161 13.99 -21.61 -0.17
CA GLN A 161 14.59 -22.26 -1.34
C GLN A 161 14.23 -21.53 -2.64
N TRP A 162 13.00 -21.06 -2.77
CA TRP A 162 12.55 -20.35 -3.96
C TRP A 162 13.33 -19.04 -4.11
N TYR A 163 13.39 -18.21 -3.07
CA TYR A 163 14.12 -16.95 -3.10
C TYR A 163 15.61 -17.15 -3.38
N ALA A 164 16.22 -18.17 -2.80
CA ALA A 164 17.62 -18.50 -3.08
C ALA A 164 17.85 -18.84 -4.57
N ARG A 165 16.91 -19.53 -5.21
CA ARG A 165 16.99 -19.82 -6.66
C ARG A 165 16.76 -18.61 -7.55
N GLN A 166 16.10 -17.56 -7.06
CA GLN A 166 15.84 -16.35 -7.84
C GLN A 166 17.02 -15.37 -7.84
N GLN A 167 18.05 -15.58 -7.06
CA GLN A 167 19.22 -14.69 -7.03
C GLN A 167 19.78 -14.49 -8.44
N GLY A 168 19.92 -13.21 -8.84
CA GLY A 168 20.38 -12.82 -10.17
C GLY A 168 19.37 -13.01 -11.31
N SER A 169 18.19 -13.60 -11.08
CA SER A 169 17.13 -13.67 -12.08
C SER A 169 16.33 -12.35 -12.17
N ALA A 170 15.37 -12.27 -13.10
CA ALA A 170 14.42 -11.15 -13.15
C ALA A 170 13.37 -11.18 -12.03
N ARG A 171 13.33 -12.24 -11.20
CA ARG A 171 12.45 -12.37 -10.03
C ARG A 171 13.18 -12.10 -8.71
N ASP A 172 14.42 -11.64 -8.76
CA ASP A 172 15.22 -11.25 -7.60
C ASP A 172 14.75 -9.88 -7.06
N LEU A 173 13.71 -9.88 -6.24
CA LEU A 173 13.11 -8.68 -5.67
C LEU A 173 14.12 -7.81 -4.89
N PRO A 174 14.97 -8.34 -4.01
CA PRO A 174 16.02 -7.54 -3.37
C PRO A 174 16.99 -6.86 -4.36
N ALA A 175 17.36 -7.53 -5.44
CA ALA A 175 18.23 -6.95 -6.46
C ALA A 175 17.53 -5.84 -7.26
N LEU A 176 16.24 -6.02 -7.60
CA LEU A 176 15.46 -4.95 -8.20
C LEU A 176 15.44 -3.71 -7.28
N TYR A 177 15.13 -3.87 -6.01
CA TYR A 177 15.10 -2.75 -5.07
C TYR A 177 16.45 -2.04 -4.94
N ARG A 178 17.57 -2.78 -4.92
CA ARG A 178 18.91 -2.16 -4.96
C ARG A 178 19.12 -1.29 -6.20
N GLN A 179 18.67 -1.78 -7.36
CA GLN A 179 18.79 -1.01 -8.60
C GLN A 179 17.92 0.25 -8.59
N LEU A 180 16.67 0.17 -8.11
CA LEU A 180 15.80 1.33 -8.00
C LEU A 180 16.33 2.36 -6.99
N ILE A 181 16.80 1.90 -5.83
CA ILE A 181 17.42 2.77 -4.82
C ILE A 181 18.65 3.46 -5.40
N ALA A 182 19.54 2.75 -6.07
CA ALA A 182 20.72 3.34 -6.68
C ALA A 182 20.35 4.48 -7.64
N ALA A 183 19.37 4.28 -8.50
CA ALA A 183 18.90 5.32 -9.43
C ALA A 183 18.29 6.54 -8.70
N ILE A 184 17.52 6.32 -7.64
CA ILE A 184 17.00 7.42 -6.81
C ILE A 184 18.15 8.20 -6.16
N ARG A 185 19.17 7.52 -5.62
CA ARG A 185 20.28 8.14 -4.92
C ARG A 185 21.22 8.96 -5.82
N GLU A 186 21.16 8.77 -7.13
CA GLU A 186 21.81 9.68 -8.11
C GLU A 186 21.25 11.10 -8.00
N GLU A 187 19.96 11.26 -7.65
CA GLU A 187 19.27 12.54 -7.63
C GLU A 187 18.89 12.99 -6.22
N ASP A 188 18.43 12.06 -5.38
CA ASP A 188 17.87 12.33 -4.04
C ASP A 188 18.53 11.42 -3.00
N ALA A 189 19.50 11.98 -2.30
CA ALA A 189 20.24 11.26 -1.26
C ALA A 189 19.45 11.11 0.05
N ASP A 190 18.40 11.89 0.27
CA ASP A 190 17.83 12.09 1.60
C ASP A 190 16.44 11.50 1.80
N THR A 191 15.60 11.45 0.77
CA THR A 191 14.24 10.93 0.90
C THR A 191 14.25 9.43 1.22
N PRO A 192 13.53 8.99 2.27
CA PRO A 192 13.36 7.57 2.56
C PRO A 192 12.70 6.81 1.41
N VAL A 193 13.01 5.53 1.29
CA VAL A 193 12.32 4.59 0.41
C VAL A 193 11.53 3.58 1.23
N MET A 194 10.36 3.17 0.74
CA MET A 194 9.51 2.16 1.35
C MET A 194 9.46 0.94 0.43
N LEU A 195 9.68 -0.24 0.99
CA LEU A 195 9.78 -1.50 0.25
C LEU A 195 8.70 -2.45 0.74
N ASP A 196 7.78 -2.80 -0.13
CA ASP A 196 6.78 -3.82 0.16
C ASP A 196 7.40 -5.22 0.02
N ALA A 197 6.96 -6.16 0.86
CA ALA A 197 7.34 -7.57 0.77
C ALA A 197 6.78 -8.21 -0.52
N GLY A 198 7.29 -9.38 -0.88
CA GLY A 198 6.73 -10.21 -1.94
C GLY A 198 5.31 -10.70 -1.63
N TRP A 199 4.72 -11.47 -2.54
CA TRP A 199 3.35 -11.96 -2.41
C TRP A 199 2.35 -10.86 -2.00
N PHE A 200 2.32 -9.76 -2.77
CA PHE A 200 1.40 -8.63 -2.51
C PHE A 200 1.62 -7.98 -1.14
N ALA A 201 2.88 -7.80 -0.74
CA ALA A 201 3.28 -7.27 0.56
C ALA A 201 2.88 -8.15 1.76
N ALA A 202 2.77 -9.47 1.57
CA ALA A 202 2.39 -10.39 2.64
C ALA A 202 3.40 -10.40 3.80
N ALA A 203 2.90 -10.45 5.02
CA ALA A 203 3.77 -10.45 6.22
C ALA A 203 4.66 -11.71 6.31
N ASP A 204 4.18 -12.85 5.82
CA ASP A 204 4.94 -14.09 5.79
C ASP A 204 5.99 -14.16 4.66
N ALA A 205 5.81 -13.41 3.58
CA ALA A 205 6.83 -13.26 2.54
C ALA A 205 8.04 -12.44 3.00
N PHE A 206 7.88 -11.61 4.04
CA PHE A 206 8.95 -10.75 4.54
C PHE A 206 10.03 -11.53 5.30
N GLY A 207 9.64 -12.52 6.08
CA GLY A 207 10.54 -13.32 6.92
C GLY A 207 11.60 -14.11 6.16
N TYR A 208 11.50 -14.22 4.84
CA TYR A 208 12.42 -14.99 4.01
C TYR A 208 13.44 -14.14 3.25
N TRP A 209 13.44 -12.83 3.46
CA TRP A 209 14.49 -11.97 2.93
C TRP A 209 15.83 -12.28 3.60
N PRO A 210 16.89 -12.51 2.82
CA PRO A 210 18.17 -12.98 3.36
C PRO A 210 18.86 -11.95 4.24
N ALA A 211 18.65 -10.66 3.98
CA ALA A 211 19.25 -9.56 4.72
C ALA A 211 18.49 -8.25 4.46
N PRO A 212 18.56 -7.26 5.35
CA PRO A 212 18.14 -5.90 5.04
C PRO A 212 19.02 -5.30 3.94
N LEU A 213 18.48 -4.31 3.22
CA LEU A 213 19.26 -3.58 2.22
C LEU A 213 20.25 -2.61 2.89
N GLU A 214 21.31 -2.30 2.18
CA GLU A 214 22.45 -1.53 2.70
C GLU A 214 22.10 -0.03 2.92
N ASP A 215 21.11 0.49 2.19
CA ASP A 215 20.67 1.89 2.33
C ASP A 215 20.07 2.14 3.72
N GLN A 216 20.56 3.19 4.39
CA GLN A 216 20.16 3.52 5.76
C GLN A 216 18.77 4.18 5.87
N ARG A 217 18.15 4.56 4.74
CA ARG A 217 16.87 5.24 4.67
C ARG A 217 15.75 4.36 4.11
N VAL A 218 15.79 3.08 4.47
CA VAL A 218 14.79 2.09 4.06
C VAL A 218 13.71 1.94 5.13
N LEU A 219 12.47 1.93 4.72
CA LEU A 219 11.30 1.48 5.47
C LEU A 219 10.83 0.15 4.85
N TYR A 220 10.49 -0.82 5.68
CA TYR A 220 10.02 -2.13 5.27
C TYR A 220 8.53 -2.24 5.52
N SER A 221 7.78 -2.54 4.48
CA SER A 221 6.31 -2.47 4.50
C SER A 221 5.67 -3.83 4.25
N VAL A 222 4.60 -4.09 4.96
CA VAL A 222 3.68 -5.19 4.73
C VAL A 222 2.25 -4.67 4.64
N HIS A 223 1.39 -5.42 3.95
CA HIS A 223 -0.05 -5.18 3.93
C HIS A 223 -0.77 -6.24 4.77
N MET A 224 -1.88 -5.87 5.41
CA MET A 224 -2.63 -6.76 6.30
C MET A 224 -4.09 -6.82 5.91
N TYR A 225 -4.41 -7.85 5.13
CA TYR A 225 -5.79 -8.19 4.77
C TYR A 225 -6.15 -9.62 5.16
N GLU A 226 -5.17 -10.38 5.71
CA GLU A 226 -5.38 -11.79 6.02
C GLU A 226 -6.34 -12.02 7.22
N PRO A 227 -7.23 -12.99 7.10
CA PRO A 227 -7.40 -13.89 5.97
C PRO A 227 -8.19 -13.21 4.84
N TYR A 228 -7.57 -13.04 3.67
CA TYR A 228 -8.11 -12.28 2.54
C TYR A 228 -9.54 -12.67 2.15
N LEU A 229 -9.86 -13.97 2.21
CA LEU A 229 -11.21 -14.47 1.92
C LEU A 229 -12.28 -14.05 2.93
N VAL A 230 -11.90 -13.49 4.07
CA VAL A 230 -12.84 -12.95 5.08
C VAL A 230 -12.98 -11.44 4.94
N THR A 231 -11.90 -10.73 4.64
CA THR A 231 -11.83 -9.26 4.73
C THR A 231 -12.18 -8.54 3.43
N SER A 232 -12.15 -9.25 2.29
CA SER A 232 -12.14 -8.61 0.96
C SER A 232 -13.34 -8.92 0.09
N ALA A 233 -13.36 -8.38 -1.12
CA ALA A 233 -14.49 -8.40 -2.07
C ALA A 233 -15.07 -9.81 -2.34
N PRO A 234 -14.29 -10.90 -2.48
CA PRO A 234 -14.83 -12.23 -2.65
C PRO A 234 -15.83 -12.66 -1.57
N ASN A 235 -15.66 -12.17 -0.33
CA ASN A 235 -16.59 -12.47 0.75
C ASN A 235 -17.93 -11.73 0.61
N MET A 236 -17.93 -10.55 0.00
CA MET A 236 -19.15 -9.76 -0.24
C MET A 236 -20.13 -10.43 -1.21
N THR A 237 -19.64 -11.28 -2.11
CA THR A 237 -20.46 -11.98 -3.13
C THR A 237 -21.01 -13.31 -2.65
N ARG A 238 -20.63 -13.79 -1.44
CA ARG A 238 -21.11 -15.03 -0.86
C ARG A 238 -22.57 -14.88 -0.40
N LYS A 239 -23.38 -15.93 -0.57
CA LYS A 239 -24.74 -16.01 0.02
C LYS A 239 -24.70 -15.92 1.55
N GLN A 240 -23.67 -16.50 2.14
CA GLN A 240 -23.36 -16.42 3.56
C GLN A 240 -21.91 -16.01 3.72
N PRO A 241 -21.63 -14.74 3.99
CA PRO A 241 -20.29 -14.27 4.23
C PRO A 241 -19.64 -14.98 5.42
N ILE A 242 -18.35 -15.28 5.28
CA ILE A 242 -17.54 -15.78 6.40
C ILE A 242 -17.38 -14.65 7.41
N ALA A 243 -17.67 -14.92 8.67
CA ALA A 243 -17.56 -13.93 9.74
C ALA A 243 -16.17 -13.95 10.38
N TYR A 244 -15.76 -12.81 10.92
CA TYR A 244 -14.63 -12.67 11.83
C TYR A 244 -15.11 -12.28 13.24
N PRO A 245 -14.57 -12.89 14.33
CA PRO A 245 -13.67 -14.05 14.35
C PRO A 245 -14.36 -15.31 13.84
N GLY A 246 -13.56 -16.23 13.25
CA GLY A 246 -14.13 -17.47 12.74
C GLY A 246 -13.13 -18.32 11.95
N SER A 247 -13.62 -19.47 11.48
CA SER A 247 -12.82 -20.37 10.64
C SER A 247 -12.80 -19.89 9.19
N ALA A 248 -11.62 -19.84 8.59
CA ALA A 248 -11.43 -19.44 7.20
C ALA A 248 -10.38 -20.30 6.49
N PRO A 249 -10.47 -20.45 5.16
CA PRO A 249 -9.41 -21.04 4.37
C PRO A 249 -8.16 -20.14 4.40
N PHE A 250 -6.99 -20.73 4.65
CA PHE A 250 -5.70 -20.07 4.61
C PHE A 250 -4.60 -21.10 4.38
N ALA A 251 -3.66 -20.84 3.47
CA ALA A 251 -2.54 -21.74 3.15
C ALA A 251 -2.97 -23.19 2.85
N GLY A 252 -4.07 -23.36 2.11
CA GLY A 252 -4.61 -24.69 1.75
C GLY A 252 -5.32 -25.44 2.88
N GLN A 253 -5.50 -24.83 4.04
CA GLN A 253 -6.16 -25.43 5.21
C GLN A 253 -7.26 -24.51 5.75
N THR A 254 -8.19 -25.07 6.54
CA THR A 254 -9.12 -24.25 7.33
C THR A 254 -8.48 -23.94 8.68
N GLN A 255 -8.38 -22.66 9.00
CA GLN A 255 -7.75 -22.19 10.24
C GLN A 255 -8.70 -21.25 10.98
N GLN A 256 -8.62 -21.26 12.32
CA GLN A 256 -9.30 -20.29 13.15
C GLN A 256 -8.58 -18.95 13.08
N TRP A 257 -9.32 -17.90 12.75
CA TRP A 257 -8.83 -16.52 12.75
C TRP A 257 -9.54 -15.69 13.81
N ASP A 258 -8.75 -15.11 14.67
CA ASP A 258 -9.12 -14.21 15.77
C ASP A 258 -7.96 -13.26 16.07
N GLY A 259 -8.05 -12.42 17.09
CA GLY A 259 -7.01 -11.47 17.46
C GLY A 259 -5.67 -12.13 17.80
N GLN A 260 -5.66 -13.35 18.33
CA GLN A 260 -4.43 -14.09 18.59
C GLN A 260 -3.76 -14.51 17.28
N ARG A 261 -4.53 -15.01 16.31
CA ARG A 261 -4.00 -15.40 15.00
C ARG A 261 -3.50 -14.21 14.20
N VAL A 262 -4.21 -13.08 14.23
CA VAL A 262 -3.77 -11.80 13.65
C VAL A 262 -2.41 -11.39 14.25
N ALA A 263 -2.27 -11.46 15.57
CA ALA A 263 -1.01 -11.12 16.24
C ALA A 263 0.13 -12.08 15.85
N GLN A 264 -0.14 -13.39 15.72
CA GLN A 264 0.85 -14.36 15.26
C GLN A 264 1.30 -14.08 13.82
N TYR A 265 0.37 -13.74 12.93
CA TYR A 265 0.68 -13.46 11.53
C TYR A 265 1.54 -12.19 11.40
N LEU A 266 1.16 -11.10 12.03
CA LEU A 266 1.92 -9.84 12.04
C LEU A 266 3.22 -9.90 12.84
N ARG A 267 3.45 -10.96 13.61
CA ARG A 267 4.73 -11.14 14.31
C ARG A 267 5.88 -11.45 13.37
N GLN A 268 5.64 -12.04 12.22
CA GLN A 268 6.69 -12.48 11.28
C GLN A 268 7.63 -11.34 10.84
N PRO A 269 7.16 -10.18 10.35
CA PRO A 269 8.06 -9.06 10.05
C PRO A 269 8.77 -8.50 11.28
N LEU A 270 8.16 -8.57 12.46
CA LEU A 270 8.78 -8.15 13.73
C LEU A 270 9.94 -9.07 14.11
N ASP A 271 9.73 -10.39 14.01
CA ASP A 271 10.76 -11.40 14.31
C ASP A 271 11.92 -11.29 13.31
N TRP A 272 11.63 -11.09 12.03
CA TRP A 272 12.64 -10.82 11.01
C TRP A 272 13.46 -9.55 11.36
N ALA A 273 12.79 -8.45 11.67
CA ALA A 273 13.46 -7.19 11.99
C ALA A 273 14.37 -7.34 13.23
N ALA A 274 13.90 -8.07 14.25
CA ALA A 274 14.69 -8.37 15.45
C ALA A 274 15.93 -9.22 15.09
N ALA A 275 15.78 -10.27 14.30
CA ALA A 275 16.86 -11.14 13.86
C ALA A 275 17.91 -10.41 13.02
N MET A 276 17.48 -9.42 12.23
CA MET A 276 18.33 -8.64 11.32
C MET A 276 18.83 -7.31 11.92
N ASN A 277 18.54 -7.05 13.20
CA ASN A 277 18.86 -5.79 13.89
C ASN A 277 18.27 -4.55 13.20
N VAL A 278 17.11 -4.69 12.54
CA VAL A 278 16.36 -3.59 11.96
C VAL A 278 15.51 -2.92 13.03
N PRO A 279 15.64 -1.60 13.27
CA PRO A 279 14.80 -0.90 14.24
C PRO A 279 13.31 -1.01 13.89
N ARG A 280 12.44 -1.19 14.88
CA ARG A 280 10.98 -1.22 14.68
C ARG A 280 10.44 0.04 14.01
N SER A 281 11.05 1.19 14.22
CA SER A 281 10.74 2.45 13.55
C SER A 281 10.99 2.43 12.02
N ARG A 282 11.42 1.30 11.47
CA ARG A 282 11.52 1.08 10.04
C ARG A 282 10.46 0.12 9.50
N LEU A 283 9.60 -0.41 10.37
CA LEU A 283 8.49 -1.27 9.95
C LEU A 283 7.22 -0.45 9.75
N VAL A 284 6.54 -0.71 8.66
CA VAL A 284 5.30 -0.05 8.28
C VAL A 284 4.26 -1.10 7.91
N VAL A 285 3.02 -0.92 8.35
CA VAL A 285 1.87 -1.59 7.73
C VAL A 285 1.27 -0.58 6.77
N GLY A 286 1.67 -0.68 5.48
CA GLY A 286 1.36 0.30 4.44
C GLY A 286 -0.12 0.30 4.06
N GLU A 287 -0.76 -0.86 4.20
CA GLU A 287 -2.20 -1.02 4.03
C GLU A 287 -2.76 -2.04 5.03
N PHE A 288 -3.95 -1.80 5.50
CA PHE A 288 -4.81 -2.77 6.17
C PHE A 288 -6.26 -2.32 6.11
N GLY A 289 -7.16 -3.27 6.10
CA GLY A 289 -8.58 -2.96 6.05
C GLY A 289 -9.46 -4.20 5.92
N CYS A 290 -10.76 -3.96 5.90
CA CYS A 290 -11.76 -4.96 5.55
C CYS A 290 -12.96 -4.27 4.91
N MET A 291 -13.68 -4.99 4.07
CA MET A 291 -14.94 -4.49 3.52
C MET A 291 -15.90 -4.16 4.67
N ARG A 292 -16.21 -2.88 4.86
CA ARG A 292 -16.91 -2.32 6.02
C ARG A 292 -18.26 -2.98 6.35
N ARG A 293 -18.91 -3.63 5.38
CA ARG A 293 -20.20 -4.32 5.54
C ARG A 293 -20.08 -5.81 5.86
N LEU A 294 -18.86 -6.37 5.92
CA LEU A 294 -18.65 -7.76 6.26
C LEU A 294 -18.84 -8.00 7.78
N PRO A 295 -19.38 -9.16 8.16
CA PRO A 295 -19.58 -9.49 9.57
C PRO A 295 -18.25 -9.59 10.30
N GLY A 296 -18.07 -8.78 11.35
CA GLY A 296 -16.87 -8.75 12.18
C GLY A 296 -15.77 -7.82 11.69
N CYS A 297 -15.95 -7.06 10.60
CA CYS A 297 -14.93 -6.12 10.10
C CYS A 297 -14.44 -5.17 11.20
N ARG A 298 -15.33 -4.59 11.99
CA ARG A 298 -14.94 -3.71 13.10
C ARG A 298 -14.04 -4.42 14.12
N GLN A 299 -14.34 -5.66 14.47
CA GLN A 299 -13.53 -6.45 15.41
C GLN A 299 -12.15 -6.76 14.79
N TYR A 300 -12.13 -7.09 13.50
CA TYR A 300 -10.87 -7.29 12.76
C TYR A 300 -9.98 -6.05 12.82
N LEU A 301 -10.53 -4.86 12.56
CA LEU A 301 -9.80 -3.60 12.66
C LEU A 301 -9.25 -3.35 14.08
N GLU A 302 -10.05 -3.62 15.12
CA GLU A 302 -9.60 -3.52 16.51
C GLU A 302 -8.41 -4.44 16.80
N ASP A 303 -8.48 -5.68 16.34
CA ASP A 303 -7.44 -6.68 16.57
C ASP A 303 -6.14 -6.32 15.83
N VAL A 304 -6.22 -5.95 14.56
CA VAL A 304 -5.06 -5.46 13.80
C VAL A 304 -4.45 -4.24 14.49
N LEU A 305 -5.23 -3.20 14.74
CA LEU A 305 -4.74 -1.96 15.35
C LEU A 305 -4.16 -2.17 16.75
N SER A 306 -4.69 -3.13 17.53
CA SER A 306 -4.14 -3.47 18.84
C SER A 306 -2.72 -4.04 18.75
N VAL A 307 -2.43 -4.78 17.69
CA VAL A 307 -1.05 -5.26 17.41
C VAL A 307 -0.15 -4.10 17.02
N LEU A 308 -0.62 -3.23 16.12
CA LEU A 308 0.14 -2.08 15.62
C LEU A 308 0.52 -1.12 16.76
N ASP A 309 -0.42 -0.82 17.65
CA ASP A 309 -0.22 0.03 18.83
C ASP A 309 0.79 -0.59 19.80
N ARG A 310 0.61 -1.88 20.15
CA ARG A 310 1.50 -2.61 21.07
C ARG A 310 2.95 -2.57 20.60
N HIS A 311 3.17 -2.67 19.31
CA HIS A 311 4.51 -2.68 18.71
C HIS A 311 4.98 -1.31 18.23
N ARG A 312 4.14 -0.26 18.37
CA ARG A 312 4.41 1.13 17.97
C ARG A 312 4.82 1.23 16.50
N LEU A 313 4.10 0.52 15.62
CA LEU A 313 4.37 0.51 14.19
C LEU A 313 3.78 1.75 13.49
N HIS A 314 4.37 2.12 12.37
CA HIS A 314 3.74 3.04 11.43
C HIS A 314 2.65 2.30 10.66
N TRP A 315 1.56 3.02 10.33
CA TRP A 315 0.51 2.40 9.55
C TRP A 315 -0.33 3.40 8.75
N ALA A 316 -0.93 2.91 7.65
CA ALA A 316 -1.98 3.59 6.90
C ALA A 316 -3.14 2.64 6.64
N PHE A 317 -4.35 3.03 7.07
CA PHE A 317 -5.54 2.23 6.81
C PHE A 317 -5.99 2.38 5.35
N TYR A 318 -6.57 1.36 4.78
CA TYR A 318 -7.23 1.38 3.48
C TYR A 318 -8.75 1.37 3.71
N SER A 319 -9.52 2.42 3.30
CA SER A 319 -9.08 3.63 2.62
C SER A 319 -9.86 4.83 3.11
N PHE A 320 -9.37 6.03 2.88
CA PHE A 320 -10.07 7.26 3.22
C PHE A 320 -10.78 7.82 1.99
N ARG A 321 -12.14 7.86 2.02
CA ARG A 321 -13.01 8.44 0.98
C ARG A 321 -12.66 7.97 -0.43
N GLU A 322 -12.56 6.68 -0.63
CA GLU A 322 -12.35 6.13 -1.96
C GLU A 322 -13.59 6.32 -2.83
N ASP A 323 -13.41 6.79 -4.06
CA ASP A 323 -14.48 7.31 -4.92
C ASP A 323 -15.22 6.27 -5.78
N ASN A 324 -14.75 5.04 -5.87
CA ASN A 324 -15.39 4.01 -6.69
C ASN A 324 -15.41 2.61 -6.06
N TRP A 325 -15.27 2.54 -4.75
CA TRP A 325 -15.25 1.27 -4.04
C TRP A 325 -16.10 1.31 -2.77
N ASP A 326 -17.28 0.70 -2.83
CA ASP A 326 -18.19 0.58 -1.67
C ASP A 326 -17.66 -0.39 -0.59
N GLY A 327 -16.37 -0.52 -0.42
CA GLY A 327 -15.80 -1.54 0.44
C GLY A 327 -15.23 -1.03 1.76
N MET A 328 -14.30 -0.08 1.67
CA MET A 328 -13.43 0.27 2.80
C MET A 328 -13.49 1.76 3.18
N ASP A 329 -14.46 2.51 2.66
CA ASP A 329 -14.74 3.86 3.13
C ASP A 329 -15.59 3.82 4.41
N TYR A 330 -14.96 3.83 5.55
CA TYR A 330 -15.59 3.63 6.84
C TYR A 330 -16.50 4.79 7.30
N GLU A 331 -16.36 5.99 6.73
CA GLU A 331 -17.30 7.09 6.99
C GLU A 331 -18.71 6.80 6.43
N LEU A 332 -18.85 5.82 5.55
CA LEU A 332 -20.16 5.39 5.03
C LEU A 332 -20.90 4.40 5.96
N GLY A 333 -20.26 3.97 7.05
CA GLY A 333 -20.84 3.02 7.99
C GLY A 333 -21.15 1.66 7.35
N SER A 334 -22.10 0.91 7.91
CA SER A 334 -22.50 -0.42 7.43
C SER A 334 -23.56 -0.39 6.33
N ALA A 335 -24.11 0.78 5.97
CA ALA A 335 -25.14 0.89 4.95
C ALA A 335 -24.59 0.67 3.54
N LYS A 336 -25.38 0.01 2.67
CA LYS A 336 -25.08 -0.08 1.25
C LYS A 336 -25.33 1.27 0.58
N VAL A 337 -24.36 1.75 -0.17
CA VAL A 337 -24.49 2.97 -0.97
C VAL A 337 -24.89 2.59 -2.40
N PRO A 338 -25.91 3.24 -3.00
CA PRO A 338 -26.36 2.93 -4.34
C PRO A 338 -25.29 3.16 -5.39
N TRP A 339 -25.27 2.34 -6.47
CA TRP A 339 -24.34 2.49 -7.57
C TRP A 339 -24.35 3.91 -8.19
N ARG A 340 -25.51 4.54 -8.27
CA ARG A 340 -25.65 5.92 -8.80
C ARG A 340 -24.85 6.95 -8.00
N TYR A 341 -24.66 6.74 -6.72
CA TYR A 341 -23.81 7.57 -5.89
C TYR A 341 -22.35 7.51 -6.38
N TRP A 342 -21.83 6.29 -6.56
CA TRP A 342 -20.46 6.10 -7.03
C TRP A 342 -20.22 6.67 -8.42
N GLN A 343 -21.17 6.49 -9.34
CA GLN A 343 -21.11 7.10 -10.67
C GLN A 343 -21.03 8.63 -10.61
N ALA A 344 -21.79 9.27 -9.73
CA ALA A 344 -21.78 10.72 -9.58
C ALA A 344 -20.42 11.20 -9.00
N ILE A 345 -19.90 10.54 -7.95
CA ILE A 345 -18.62 10.88 -7.35
C ILE A 345 -17.46 10.69 -8.35
N GLU A 346 -17.44 9.60 -9.10
CA GLU A 346 -16.45 9.37 -10.16
C GLU A 346 -16.47 10.44 -11.26
N GLN A 347 -17.62 11.03 -11.52
CA GLN A 347 -17.78 12.14 -12.46
C GLN A 347 -17.46 13.52 -11.85
N GLY A 348 -17.01 13.56 -10.60
CA GLY A 348 -16.67 14.80 -9.91
C GLY A 348 -17.85 15.57 -9.34
N ALA A 349 -19.03 14.93 -9.21
CA ALA A 349 -20.16 15.55 -8.53
C ALA A 349 -19.84 15.75 -7.03
N PRO A 350 -20.32 16.84 -6.41
CA PRO A 350 -20.18 17.02 -4.97
C PRO A 350 -20.79 15.86 -4.20
N ASP A 351 -20.10 15.41 -3.14
CA ASP A 351 -20.62 14.35 -2.27
C ASP A 351 -21.89 14.84 -1.55
N PRO A 352 -23.06 14.21 -1.78
CA PRO A 352 -24.29 14.62 -1.12
C PRO A 352 -24.37 14.19 0.34
N LEU A 353 -23.43 13.34 0.79
CA LEU A 353 -23.42 12.81 2.15
C LEU A 353 -22.61 13.72 3.08
N VAL A 354 -23.16 13.95 4.27
CA VAL A 354 -22.39 14.59 5.35
C VAL A 354 -21.41 13.57 5.91
N ARG A 355 -20.14 13.70 5.57
CA ARG A 355 -19.08 12.79 6.00
C ARG A 355 -18.74 13.02 7.47
N LYS A 356 -18.80 11.97 8.26
CA LYS A 356 -18.46 11.97 9.70
C LYS A 356 -18.01 10.58 10.14
N ALA A 357 -17.34 10.53 11.28
CA ALA A 357 -16.98 9.25 11.88
C ALA A 357 -18.23 8.43 12.18
N THR A 358 -18.21 7.17 11.79
CA THR A 358 -19.22 6.15 12.08
C THR A 358 -18.69 5.14 13.08
N VAL A 359 -19.54 4.21 13.51
CA VAL A 359 -19.14 3.12 14.42
C VAL A 359 -18.07 2.22 13.77
N GLU A 360 -18.14 2.02 12.46
CA GLU A 360 -17.16 1.25 11.68
C GLU A 360 -15.80 1.95 11.59
N PHE A 361 -15.79 3.29 11.58
CA PHE A 361 -14.57 4.08 11.55
C PHE A 361 -13.92 4.26 12.94
N GLU A 362 -14.66 4.07 14.00
CA GLU A 362 -14.23 4.37 15.38
C GLU A 362 -12.92 3.69 15.79
N PRO A 363 -12.63 2.41 15.43
CA PRO A 363 -11.35 1.79 15.75
C PRO A 363 -10.14 2.56 15.22
N ILE A 364 -10.24 3.05 13.99
CA ILE A 364 -9.20 3.83 13.30
C ILE A 364 -9.14 5.24 13.87
N ARG A 365 -10.28 5.93 13.94
CA ARG A 365 -10.39 7.33 14.38
C ARG A 365 -9.76 7.57 15.76
N ARG A 366 -10.04 6.70 16.73
CA ARG A 366 -9.47 6.83 18.09
C ARG A 366 -7.96 6.82 18.07
N ARG A 367 -7.35 5.99 17.22
CA ARG A 367 -5.89 5.83 17.15
C ARG A 367 -5.21 6.92 16.31
N LEU A 368 -5.88 7.47 15.31
CA LEU A 368 -5.41 8.66 14.61
C LEU A 368 -5.27 9.83 15.59
N SER A 369 -6.23 10.03 16.49
CA SER A 369 -6.25 11.15 17.43
C SER A 369 -5.21 11.07 18.55
N LEU A 370 -4.57 9.91 18.77
CA LEU A 370 -3.56 9.72 19.83
C LEU A 370 -2.16 10.24 19.47
N VAL A 371 -1.92 10.64 18.23
CA VAL A 371 -0.58 11.00 17.70
C VAL A 371 -0.36 12.52 17.71
N LYS A 372 -1.30 13.30 18.23
CA LYS A 372 -1.17 14.76 18.35
C LYS A 372 -0.26 15.17 19.50
#